data_2b29b1b908f1dd41fffbdc60145ee4d4
#
_entry.id   2b29b1b908f1dd41fffbdc60145ee4d4
#
_cell.length_a   1.000
_cell.length_b   1.000
_cell.length_c   1.000
_cell.angle_alpha   90.00
_cell.angle_beta   90.00
_cell.angle_gamma   90.00
#
_symmetry.space_group_name_H-M   'P 1'
#
loop_
_entity.id
_entity.type
_entity.pdbx_description
1 polymer ?
#
loop_
_entity_poly.entity_id
_entity_poly.type
_entity_poly.pdbx_seq_one_letter_code
_entity_poly.pdbx_strand_id
1 'polypeptide(L)'
;MAKAEREFGAIADKVVFENDRVRIWELRLPPGVRGPVHRHELDHILIQLDGDRVAVHPEPDTTGPYAEYLEADVFPGNVIYVTRGGVEAAHNIGKRSYHEIIVELKD
;
A
#
# COMPACT_ATOMS: atom_id res chain seq x y z
N MET A 1 -19.96 16.90 20.19
CA MET A 1 -19.65 17.26 18.80
C MET A 1 -19.14 16.06 18.05
N ALA A 2 -19.75 15.77 16.90
CA ALA A 2 -19.31 14.64 16.09
C ALA A 2 -17.94 14.96 15.46
N LYS A 3 -17.05 13.98 15.48
CA LYS A 3 -15.81 14.05 14.71
C LYS A 3 -16.13 14.02 13.24
N ALA A 4 -15.49 14.88 12.47
CA ALA A 4 -15.55 14.77 11.02
C ALA A 4 -14.95 13.41 10.61
N GLU A 5 -15.58 12.76 9.65
CA GLU A 5 -15.05 11.52 9.09
C GLU A 5 -13.71 11.81 8.41
N ARG A 6 -12.73 10.95 8.66
CA ARG A 6 -11.42 11.10 8.05
C ARG A 6 -11.46 10.62 6.61
N GLU A 7 -10.95 11.45 5.71
CA GLU A 7 -10.86 11.09 4.30
C GLU A 7 -9.55 10.36 4.01
N PHE A 8 -9.63 9.36 3.13
CA PHE A 8 -8.49 8.60 2.68
C PHE A 8 -8.36 8.69 1.16
N GLY A 9 -7.13 8.65 0.69
CA GLY A 9 -6.85 8.49 -0.73
C GLY A 9 -7.07 7.05 -1.19
N ALA A 10 -6.87 6.82 -2.48
CA ALA A 10 -6.94 5.48 -3.04
C ALA A 10 -5.74 4.65 -2.58
N ILE A 11 -5.93 3.33 -2.51
CA ILE A 11 -4.87 2.39 -2.14
C ILE A 11 -3.74 2.42 -3.15
N ALA A 12 -4.07 2.59 -4.44
CA ALA A 12 -3.11 2.62 -5.53
C ALA A 12 -3.65 3.46 -6.69
N ASP A 13 -2.99 3.41 -7.85
CA ASP A 13 -3.33 4.28 -8.96
C ASP A 13 -4.63 3.86 -9.67
N LYS A 14 -4.80 2.57 -9.88
CA LYS A 14 -5.98 2.06 -10.59
C LYS A 14 -6.25 0.60 -10.27
N VAL A 15 -7.52 0.22 -10.39
CA VAL A 15 -7.95 -1.17 -10.36
C VAL A 15 -7.75 -1.76 -11.75
N VAL A 16 -6.99 -2.84 -11.85
CA VAL A 16 -6.70 -3.52 -13.12
C VAL A 16 -7.56 -4.76 -13.33
N PHE A 17 -8.12 -5.33 -12.27
CA PHE A 17 -9.02 -6.47 -12.32
C PHE A 17 -9.84 -6.53 -11.05
N GLU A 18 -11.10 -6.93 -11.17
CA GLU A 18 -11.97 -7.15 -10.01
C GLU A 18 -13.03 -8.19 -10.31
N ASN A 19 -13.26 -9.08 -9.35
CA ASN A 19 -14.40 -9.99 -9.35
C ASN A 19 -14.94 -10.10 -7.91
N ASP A 20 -15.78 -11.10 -7.61
CA ASP A 20 -16.34 -11.27 -6.28
C ASP A 20 -15.36 -11.79 -5.24
N ARG A 21 -14.16 -12.20 -5.65
CA ARG A 21 -13.14 -12.79 -4.77
C ARG A 21 -11.96 -11.87 -4.52
N VAL A 22 -11.58 -11.07 -5.51
CA VAL A 22 -10.39 -10.21 -5.44
C VAL A 22 -10.64 -8.87 -6.08
N ARG A 23 -9.90 -7.86 -5.63
CA ARG A 23 -9.73 -6.59 -6.33
C ARG A 23 -8.24 -6.35 -6.45
N ILE A 24 -7.77 -6.20 -7.70
CA ILE A 24 -6.34 -6.08 -7.99
C ILE A 24 -6.03 -4.68 -8.46
N TRP A 25 -5.07 -4.04 -7.78
CA TRP A 25 -4.61 -2.69 -8.04
C TRP A 25 -3.21 -2.69 -8.63
N GLU A 26 -2.90 -1.65 -9.39
CA GLU A 26 -1.55 -1.34 -9.83
C GLU A 26 -1.10 -0.03 -9.21
N LEU A 27 0.12 -0.01 -8.65
CA LEU A 27 0.75 1.16 -8.07
C LEU A 27 2.07 1.43 -8.76
N ARG A 28 2.29 2.69 -9.15
CA ARG A 28 3.57 3.20 -9.62
C ARG A 28 3.92 4.45 -8.85
N LEU A 29 5.11 4.50 -8.27
CA LEU A 29 5.63 5.67 -7.56
C LEU A 29 6.98 6.04 -8.14
N PRO A 30 7.11 7.20 -8.78
CA PRO A 30 8.44 7.71 -9.18
C PRO A 30 9.34 7.91 -7.96
N PRO A 31 10.67 7.96 -8.15
CA PRO A 31 11.60 8.23 -7.05
C PRO A 31 11.25 9.49 -6.28
N GLY A 32 11.25 9.41 -4.95
CA GLY A 32 10.95 10.52 -4.06
C GLY A 32 9.46 10.79 -3.83
N VAL A 33 8.58 10.14 -4.57
CA VAL A 33 7.14 10.39 -4.45
C VAL A 33 6.56 9.62 -3.29
N ARG A 34 5.77 10.32 -2.47
CA ARG A 34 4.97 9.74 -1.40
C ARG A 34 3.51 9.71 -1.86
N GLY A 35 2.89 8.54 -1.80
CA GLY A 35 1.48 8.38 -2.12
C GLY A 35 0.57 8.94 -1.04
N PRO A 36 -0.73 9.00 -1.30
CA PRO A 36 -1.69 9.49 -0.30
C PRO A 36 -1.84 8.51 0.86
N VAL A 37 -2.27 9.03 1.99
CA VAL A 37 -2.68 8.19 3.13
C VAL A 37 -3.92 7.41 2.71
N HIS A 38 -3.90 6.10 2.91
CA HIS A 38 -4.99 5.19 2.57
C HIS A 38 -5.22 4.19 3.70
N ARG A 39 -6.37 3.55 3.66
CA ARG A 39 -6.76 2.53 4.65
C ARG A 39 -6.97 1.19 3.97
N HIS A 40 -6.38 0.15 4.55
CA HIS A 40 -6.56 -1.23 4.09
C HIS A 40 -7.68 -1.90 4.87
N GLU A 41 -8.82 -2.09 4.23
CA GLU A 41 -9.99 -2.73 4.84
C GLU A 41 -10.02 -4.24 4.60
N LEU A 42 -9.12 -4.75 3.77
CA LEU A 42 -9.04 -6.16 3.40
C LEU A 42 -7.61 -6.66 3.57
N ASP A 43 -7.48 -7.93 3.92
CA ASP A 43 -6.20 -8.62 3.79
C ASP A 43 -5.78 -8.57 2.34
N HIS A 44 -4.49 -8.46 2.09
CA HIS A 44 -4.01 -8.25 0.73
C HIS A 44 -2.61 -8.83 0.54
N ILE A 45 -2.28 -9.05 -0.71
CA ILE A 45 -0.98 -9.55 -1.13
C ILE A 45 -0.31 -8.46 -1.96
N LEU A 46 0.91 -8.11 -1.59
CA LEU A 46 1.76 -7.19 -2.35
C LEU A 46 2.69 -8.01 -3.22
N ILE A 47 2.76 -7.66 -4.50
CA ILE A 47 3.69 -8.26 -5.45
C ILE A 47 4.56 -7.14 -5.98
N GLN A 48 5.83 -7.13 -5.59
CA GLN A 48 6.77 -6.10 -6.01
C GLN A 48 7.37 -6.49 -7.37
N LEU A 49 7.18 -5.64 -8.37
CA LEU A 49 7.63 -5.91 -9.73
C LEU A 49 8.92 -5.17 -10.08
N ASP A 50 9.12 -3.96 -9.58
CA ASP A 50 10.32 -3.15 -9.84
C ASP A 50 10.51 -2.13 -8.73
N GLY A 51 11.74 -1.65 -8.58
CA GLY A 51 12.13 -0.68 -7.57
C GLY A 51 13.38 -1.11 -6.83
N ASP A 52 13.84 -0.28 -5.90
CA ASP A 52 15.02 -0.59 -5.08
C ASP A 52 14.75 -0.40 -3.58
N ARG A 53 14.04 0.65 -3.17
CA ARG A 53 13.79 0.86 -1.75
C ARG A 53 12.51 1.65 -1.52
N VAL A 54 11.70 1.21 -0.56
CA VAL A 54 10.43 1.85 -0.21
C VAL A 54 10.33 2.04 1.29
N ALA A 55 9.49 3.00 1.69
CA ALA A 55 9.14 3.22 3.08
C ALA A 55 7.63 3.19 3.25
N VAL A 56 7.20 2.87 4.47
CA VAL A 56 5.82 2.95 4.91
C VAL A 56 5.75 3.95 6.05
N HIS A 57 4.87 4.94 5.92
CA HIS A 57 4.58 5.92 6.95
C HIS A 57 3.23 5.59 7.59
N PRO A 58 3.20 4.89 8.73
CA PRO A 58 1.93 4.59 9.39
C PRO A 58 1.38 5.82 10.08
N GLU A 59 0.05 5.90 10.13
CA GLU A 59 -0.67 6.96 10.83
C GLU A 59 -1.01 6.53 12.25
N PRO A 60 -1.28 7.48 13.18
CA PRO A 60 -1.55 7.13 14.57
C PRO A 60 -2.75 6.21 14.79
N ASP A 61 -3.73 6.23 13.86
CA ASP A 61 -4.93 5.40 13.93
C ASP A 61 -4.80 4.05 13.21
N THR A 62 -3.59 3.70 12.75
CA THR A 62 -3.38 2.39 12.14
C THR A 62 -3.60 1.27 13.15
N THR A 63 -4.23 0.18 12.68
CA THR A 63 -4.38 -1.05 13.45
C THR A 63 -3.79 -2.25 12.69
N GLY A 64 -3.06 -1.96 11.61
CA GLY A 64 -2.42 -2.99 10.79
C GLY A 64 -1.08 -3.46 11.35
N PRO A 65 -0.39 -4.32 10.62
CA PRO A 65 0.85 -4.94 11.09
C PRO A 65 2.04 -3.97 11.15
N TYR A 66 2.00 -2.88 10.39
CA TYR A 66 3.09 -1.90 10.39
C TYR A 66 2.71 -0.74 11.32
N ALA A 67 3.09 -0.87 12.59
CA ALA A 67 2.75 0.12 13.61
C ALA A 67 3.74 1.28 13.66
N GLU A 68 4.92 1.12 13.07
CA GLU A 68 6.00 2.10 13.09
C GLU A 68 6.55 2.33 11.68
N TYR A 69 7.21 3.46 11.48
CA TYR A 69 7.91 3.75 10.22
C TYR A 69 8.84 2.59 9.84
N LEU A 70 8.77 2.19 8.58
CA LEU A 70 9.52 1.06 8.07
C LEU A 70 10.17 1.43 6.74
N GLU A 71 11.44 1.05 6.58
CA GLU A 71 12.12 1.08 5.28
C GLU A 71 12.50 -0.35 4.90
N ALA A 72 12.39 -0.66 3.62
CA ALA A 72 12.72 -2.00 3.12
C ALA A 72 13.29 -1.95 1.71
N ASP A 73 14.21 -2.86 1.44
CA ASP A 73 14.70 -3.09 0.08
C ASP A 73 13.61 -3.78 -0.75
N VAL A 74 13.56 -3.43 -2.02
CA VAL A 74 12.63 -4.02 -2.98
C VAL A 74 13.35 -5.09 -3.78
N PHE A 75 12.75 -6.28 -3.84
CA PHE A 75 13.23 -7.38 -4.67
C PHE A 75 12.15 -7.71 -5.69
N PRO A 76 12.40 -7.52 -7.01
CA PRO A 76 11.43 -7.88 -8.04
C PRO A 76 10.96 -9.33 -7.89
N GLY A 77 9.64 -9.52 -7.87
CA GLY A 77 9.02 -10.83 -7.62
C GLY A 77 8.78 -11.15 -6.15
N ASN A 78 9.15 -10.28 -5.22
CA ASN A 78 8.87 -10.46 -3.80
C ASN A 78 7.36 -10.38 -3.54
N VAL A 79 6.84 -11.34 -2.76
CA VAL A 79 5.41 -11.45 -2.44
C VAL A 79 5.25 -11.36 -0.94
N ILE A 80 4.39 -10.43 -0.49
CA ILE A 80 4.17 -10.16 0.94
C ILE A 80 2.68 -10.23 1.23
N TYR A 81 2.29 -11.07 2.20
CA TYR A 81 0.91 -11.10 2.70
C TYR A 81 0.78 -10.09 3.84
N VAL A 82 -0.21 -9.21 3.76
CA VAL A 82 -0.43 -8.16 4.74
C VAL A 82 -1.86 -8.23 5.25
N THR A 83 -2.03 -8.29 6.57
CA THR A 83 -3.35 -8.28 7.19
C THR A 83 -3.96 -6.88 7.18
N ARG A 84 -5.27 -6.81 7.22
CA ARG A 84 -6.05 -5.55 7.19
C ARG A 84 -5.78 -4.66 8.40
N GLY A 85 -6.20 -3.42 8.30
CA GLY A 85 -6.16 -2.45 9.40
C GLY A 85 -5.13 -1.35 9.22
N GLY A 86 -4.24 -1.45 8.22
CA GLY A 86 -3.22 -0.44 7.98
C GLY A 86 -3.83 0.89 7.53
N VAL A 87 -3.40 1.97 8.18
CA VAL A 87 -3.65 3.34 7.75
C VAL A 87 -2.28 3.97 7.56
N GLU A 88 -1.91 4.22 6.31
CA GLU A 88 -0.51 4.48 5.98
C GLU A 88 -0.34 5.13 4.62
N ALA A 89 0.87 5.63 4.36
CA ALA A 89 1.28 6.10 3.05
C ALA A 89 2.54 5.35 2.61
N ALA A 90 2.57 4.94 1.34
CA ALA A 90 3.76 4.38 0.73
C ALA A 90 4.66 5.50 0.19
N HIS A 91 5.96 5.31 0.24
CA HIS A 91 6.93 6.32 -0.18
C HIS A 91 8.08 5.65 -0.91
N ASN A 92 8.33 6.06 -2.14
CA ASN A 92 9.51 5.58 -2.86
C ASN A 92 10.72 6.40 -2.41
N ILE A 93 11.58 5.81 -1.59
CA ILE A 93 12.81 6.44 -1.10
C ILE A 93 14.04 5.96 -1.86
N GLY A 94 13.84 5.19 -2.92
CA GLY A 94 14.91 4.70 -3.77
C GLY A 94 15.20 5.60 -4.98
N LYS A 95 15.97 5.07 -5.90
CA LYS A 95 16.41 5.77 -7.12
C LYS A 95 15.69 5.28 -8.37
N ARG A 96 15.01 4.12 -8.28
CA ARG A 96 14.26 3.52 -9.38
C ARG A 96 12.77 3.73 -9.15
N SER A 97 12.01 3.81 -10.24
CA SER A 97 10.55 3.84 -10.15
C SER A 97 10.04 2.58 -9.47
N TYR A 98 9.14 2.72 -8.51
CA TYR A 98 8.52 1.59 -7.81
C TYR A 98 7.28 1.13 -8.55
N HIS A 99 7.15 -0.19 -8.74
CA HIS A 99 5.99 -0.79 -9.40
C HIS A 99 5.52 -1.98 -8.57
N GLU A 100 4.25 -1.99 -8.21
CA GLU A 100 3.67 -2.99 -7.33
C GLU A 100 2.26 -3.36 -7.79
N ILE A 101 1.92 -4.64 -7.61
CA ILE A 101 0.54 -5.13 -7.74
C ILE A 101 0.03 -5.41 -6.33
N ILE A 102 -1.18 -4.99 -6.04
CA ILE A 102 -1.85 -5.24 -4.76
C ILE A 102 -3.09 -6.09 -5.03
N VAL A 103 -3.14 -7.28 -4.45
CA VAL A 103 -4.29 -8.17 -4.57
C VAL A 103 -5.07 -8.11 -3.25
N GLU A 104 -6.19 -7.39 -3.23
CA GLU A 104 -7.09 -7.39 -2.09
C GLU A 104 -7.95 -8.64 -2.12
N LEU A 105 -8.07 -9.32 -0.97
CA LEU A 105 -8.83 -10.55 -0.82
C LEU A 105 -10.20 -10.21 -0.22
N LYS A 106 -11.25 -10.40 -1.01
CA LYS A 106 -12.62 -10.15 -0.55
C LYS A 106 -13.12 -11.29 0.32
N ASP A 107 -13.82 -10.93 1.35
CA ASP A 107 -14.39 -11.89 2.31
C ASP A 107 -15.62 -12.61 1.74
#